data_567b8470bdc1e15ea791f16a7a0e4929
#
_entry.id   567b8470bdc1e15ea791f16a7a0e4929
#
_cell.length_a   1.000
_cell.length_b   1.000
_cell.length_c   1.000
_cell.angle_alpha   90.00
_cell.angle_beta   90.00
_cell.angle_gamma   90.00
#
_symmetry.space_group_name_H-M   'P 1'
#
loop_
_entity.id
_entity.type
_entity.pdbx_description
1 polymer ?
#
loop_
_entity_poly.entity_id
_entity_poly.type
_entity_poly.pdbx_seq_one_letter_code
_entity_poly.pdbx_strand_id
1 'polypeptide(L)'
;MEKPCPSPESIAKEGEEAVKAKAGVGAAASLHYLGALMNPDFQLDRPMATARIVVAMSGGVDSSVVAALAARSGAEVIGVTLQLYDHGESVGRSRTCCAGQDIYDARTVADRLGIAHYVFDYESRFRDSVIERFADEYVAGRTPIPCISCNQGVKFTDLLSLARDLGAACLATGHYVRRRVGPHGPELHRASDPARDQSYFLFATTRDQLDFLRFPLGDLPKPAVREIARELALSVAGKPDSQDICFVPDGNYAGLVEKIRPDSARPGEIVDRDGRILGSHRGLIHFTVGQRRGLEIGGQPEPLYVLRLEPESGRVVVGPKQALAVRSARLDGVNWLGETQGDGLSVKVRSLAKPVPARFDPRSGSGAGASVHFDRPEYGVAPGQAAVLYDGDRVLGGGWISETVAAELEPA
;
A
#
# COMPACT_ATOMS: atom_id res chain seq x y z
N MET A 1 -27.86 22.18 28.69
CA MET A 1 -27.57 23.31 27.79
C MET A 1 -26.55 22.83 26.79
N GLU A 2 -27.02 22.38 25.64
CA GLU A 2 -26.15 21.95 24.52
C GLU A 2 -25.59 23.19 23.82
N LYS A 3 -24.27 23.17 23.56
CA LYS A 3 -23.64 24.23 22.77
C LYS A 3 -24.11 24.08 21.31
N PRO A 4 -24.50 25.17 20.63
CA PRO A 4 -24.89 25.08 19.22
C PRO A 4 -23.70 24.69 18.33
N CYS A 5 -24.00 23.86 17.35
CA CYS A 5 -23.02 23.43 16.32
C CYS A 5 -22.52 24.66 15.53
N PRO A 6 -21.23 24.84 15.31
CA PRO A 6 -20.72 25.98 14.57
C PRO A 6 -21.18 25.94 13.11
N SER A 7 -21.49 27.10 12.55
CA SER A 7 -21.95 27.24 11.17
C SER A 7 -20.82 26.98 10.17
N PRO A 8 -21.10 26.52 8.94
CA PRO A 8 -20.09 26.31 7.89
C PRO A 8 -19.19 27.53 7.63
N GLU A 9 -19.73 28.74 7.80
CA GLU A 9 -18.98 29.98 7.64
C GLU A 9 -17.99 30.26 8.77
N SER A 10 -18.27 29.80 10.01
CA SER A 10 -17.33 29.93 11.14
C SER A 10 -16.15 28.97 11.02
N ILE A 11 -16.39 27.76 10.49
CA ILE A 11 -15.34 26.77 10.22
C ILE A 11 -14.41 27.21 9.09
N ALA A 12 -14.97 27.88 8.06
CA ALA A 12 -14.18 28.42 6.96
C ALA A 12 -13.29 29.59 7.41
N LYS A 13 -13.77 30.47 8.29
CA LYS A 13 -12.98 31.59 8.84
C LYS A 13 -11.85 31.15 9.76
N GLU A 14 -12.08 30.18 10.63
CA GLU A 14 -11.03 29.61 11.49
C GLU A 14 -9.94 28.87 10.66
N GLY A 15 -10.32 28.23 9.57
CA GLY A 15 -9.40 27.63 8.60
C GLY A 15 -8.52 28.67 7.87
N GLU A 16 -9.12 29.79 7.44
CA GLU A 16 -8.37 30.89 6.80
C GLU A 16 -7.42 31.63 7.75
N GLU A 17 -7.79 31.86 8.99
CA GLU A 17 -6.91 32.49 9.99
C GLU A 17 -5.76 31.58 10.41
N ALA A 18 -5.97 30.26 10.52
CA ALA A 18 -4.93 29.29 10.79
C ALA A 18 -3.92 29.17 9.63
N VAL A 19 -4.37 29.34 8.40
CA VAL A 19 -3.51 29.35 7.20
C VAL A 19 -2.72 30.65 7.12
N LYS A 20 -3.32 31.80 7.43
CA LYS A 20 -2.64 33.11 7.45
C LYS A 20 -1.60 33.22 8.57
N ALA A 21 -1.80 32.60 9.72
CA ALA A 21 -0.85 32.62 10.85
C ALA A 21 0.41 31.75 10.60
N LYS A 22 0.36 30.78 9.66
CA LYS A 22 1.51 29.96 9.21
C LYS A 22 2.21 30.49 7.96
N ALA A 23 1.68 31.51 7.29
CA ALA A 23 2.19 32.09 6.04
C ALA A 23 3.19 33.24 6.28
N GLY A 24 3.94 33.22 7.37
CA GLY A 24 4.99 34.22 7.66
C GLY A 24 6.34 34.04 6.95
N VAL A 25 6.44 33.14 5.95
CA VAL A 25 7.62 33.01 5.09
C VAL A 25 7.21 33.47 3.68
N GLY A 26 7.84 34.56 3.22
CA GLY A 26 7.40 35.38 2.11
C GLY A 26 7.11 34.60 0.81
N ALA A 27 6.11 35.07 0.06
CA ALA A 27 5.65 34.53 -1.21
C ALA A 27 6.77 34.27 -2.24
N ALA A 28 7.86 35.03 -2.21
CA ALA A 28 9.02 34.85 -3.09
C ALA A 28 9.84 33.57 -2.74
N ALA A 29 9.97 33.22 -1.46
CA ALA A 29 10.62 32.00 -1.03
C ALA A 29 9.78 30.75 -1.38
N SER A 30 8.46 30.86 -1.34
CA SER A 30 7.51 29.82 -1.75
C SER A 30 7.59 29.52 -3.25
N LEU A 31 7.65 30.57 -4.09
CA LEU A 31 7.77 30.41 -5.56
C LEU A 31 9.12 29.81 -5.97
N HIS A 32 10.22 30.17 -5.29
CA HIS A 32 11.54 29.60 -5.58
C HIS A 32 11.63 28.11 -5.13
N TYR A 33 11.01 27.78 -4.00
CA TYR A 33 10.92 26.42 -3.50
C TYR A 33 10.07 25.55 -4.42
N LEU A 34 8.90 26.02 -4.85
CA LEU A 34 8.06 25.31 -5.82
C LEU A 34 8.74 25.16 -7.19
N GLY A 35 9.48 26.17 -7.65
CA GLY A 35 10.27 26.10 -8.88
C GLY A 35 11.31 24.96 -8.86
N ALA A 36 12.00 24.78 -7.74
CA ALA A 36 12.94 23.66 -7.57
C ALA A 36 12.24 22.30 -7.51
N LEU A 37 11.05 22.23 -6.89
CA LEU A 37 10.24 21.00 -6.81
C LEU A 37 9.62 20.62 -8.18
N MET A 38 9.46 21.58 -9.09
CA MET A 38 8.89 21.34 -10.41
C MET A 38 9.88 20.81 -11.45
N ASN A 39 11.14 20.62 -11.09
CA ASN A 39 12.17 20.01 -11.95
C ASN A 39 12.86 18.85 -11.21
N PRO A 40 12.18 17.71 -10.97
CA PRO A 40 12.78 16.59 -10.31
C PRO A 40 13.90 15.99 -11.15
N ASP A 41 14.96 15.58 -10.47
CA ASP A 41 15.99 14.75 -11.07
C ASP A 41 15.46 13.32 -11.24
N PHE A 42 15.30 12.87 -12.50
CA PHE A 42 14.94 11.48 -12.79
C PHE A 42 16.13 10.53 -12.68
N GLN A 43 17.30 11.01 -12.26
CA GLN A 43 18.51 10.21 -12.03
C GLN A 43 18.85 9.32 -13.24
N LEU A 44 18.80 9.90 -14.44
CA LEU A 44 19.17 9.22 -15.67
C LEU A 44 20.65 9.48 -16.00
N ASP A 45 21.30 8.48 -16.56
CA ASP A 45 22.70 8.52 -17.03
C ASP A 45 22.87 9.18 -18.41
N ARG A 46 21.82 9.84 -18.90
CA ARG A 46 21.77 10.48 -20.23
C ARG A 46 21.02 11.82 -20.18
N PRO A 47 21.26 12.72 -21.14
CA PRO A 47 20.54 13.99 -21.23
C PRO A 47 19.03 13.78 -21.37
N MET A 48 18.22 14.58 -20.69
CA MET A 48 16.75 14.51 -20.76
C MET A 48 16.22 14.63 -22.18
N ALA A 49 16.80 15.50 -23.00
CA ALA A 49 16.38 15.71 -24.40
C ALA A 49 16.49 14.45 -25.28
N THR A 50 17.26 13.45 -24.86
CA THR A 50 17.44 12.16 -25.57
C THR A 50 16.81 11.00 -24.82
N ALA A 51 16.20 11.25 -23.68
CA ALA A 51 15.59 10.24 -22.86
C ALA A 51 14.10 10.09 -23.19
N ARG A 52 13.60 8.85 -23.10
CA ARG A 52 12.17 8.54 -23.09
C ARG A 52 11.79 8.08 -21.70
N ILE A 53 10.72 8.64 -21.14
CA ILE A 53 10.18 8.29 -19.83
C ILE A 53 8.78 7.72 -20.03
N VAL A 54 8.55 6.51 -19.53
CA VAL A 54 7.19 5.97 -19.41
C VAL A 54 6.67 6.32 -18.03
N VAL A 55 5.43 6.85 -17.97
CA VAL A 55 4.76 7.22 -16.73
C VAL A 55 3.53 6.33 -16.53
N ALA A 56 3.47 5.63 -15.38
CA ALA A 56 2.29 4.89 -14.97
C ALA A 56 1.19 5.88 -14.53
N MET A 57 0.15 6.03 -15.35
CA MET A 57 -0.95 6.96 -15.13
C MET A 57 -2.20 6.21 -14.66
N SER A 58 -2.64 6.46 -13.42
CA SER A 58 -3.82 5.84 -12.83
C SER A 58 -5.06 6.75 -12.86
N GLY A 59 -4.98 7.94 -13.48
CA GLY A 59 -6.04 8.93 -13.44
C GLY A 59 -6.19 9.66 -12.10
N GLY A 60 -5.31 9.42 -11.14
CA GLY A 60 -5.23 10.14 -9.87
C GLY A 60 -4.31 11.35 -9.93
N VAL A 61 -4.38 12.21 -8.90
CA VAL A 61 -3.56 13.43 -8.78
C VAL A 61 -2.07 13.13 -8.86
N ASP A 62 -1.61 12.12 -8.13
CA ASP A 62 -0.20 11.80 -7.96
C ASP A 62 0.46 11.39 -9.29
N SER A 63 -0.12 10.44 -10.00
CA SER A 63 0.38 10.00 -11.30
C SER A 63 0.33 11.10 -12.35
N SER A 64 -0.68 11.97 -12.28
CA SER A 64 -0.83 13.13 -13.18
C SER A 64 0.25 14.18 -12.92
N VAL A 65 0.61 14.44 -11.67
CA VAL A 65 1.74 15.32 -11.32
C VAL A 65 3.05 14.73 -11.83
N VAL A 66 3.28 13.42 -11.67
CA VAL A 66 4.48 12.76 -12.22
C VAL A 66 4.56 12.93 -13.73
N ALA A 67 3.45 12.75 -14.46
CA ALA A 67 3.41 12.97 -15.91
C ALA A 67 3.74 14.42 -16.29
N ALA A 68 3.21 15.38 -15.55
CA ALA A 68 3.49 16.80 -15.78
C ALA A 68 4.95 17.16 -15.47
N LEU A 69 5.52 16.64 -14.41
CA LEU A 69 6.94 16.82 -14.06
C LEU A 69 7.86 16.19 -15.11
N ALA A 70 7.52 14.99 -15.61
CA ALA A 70 8.26 14.33 -16.68
C ALA A 70 8.20 15.15 -17.99
N ALA A 71 7.01 15.62 -18.39
CA ALA A 71 6.85 16.44 -19.58
C ALA A 71 7.68 17.74 -19.53
N ARG A 72 7.78 18.36 -18.35
CA ARG A 72 8.58 19.58 -18.14
C ARG A 72 10.10 19.33 -18.15
N SER A 73 10.55 18.11 -17.94
CA SER A 73 11.98 17.78 -17.94
C SER A 73 12.64 17.87 -19.31
N GLY A 74 11.85 17.98 -20.39
CA GLY A 74 12.30 17.97 -21.77
C GLY A 74 12.54 16.58 -22.36
N ALA A 75 12.19 15.52 -21.62
CA ALA A 75 12.22 14.14 -22.13
C ALA A 75 11.01 13.85 -23.02
N GLU A 76 11.13 12.86 -23.90
CA GLU A 76 9.98 12.26 -24.55
C GLU A 76 9.17 11.46 -23.52
N VAL A 77 7.89 11.78 -23.36
CA VAL A 77 7.05 11.15 -22.32
C VAL A 77 5.92 10.35 -22.96
N ILE A 78 5.74 9.13 -22.46
CA ILE A 78 4.62 8.26 -22.81
C ILE A 78 3.86 7.94 -21.53
N GLY A 79 2.59 8.33 -21.45
CA GLY A 79 1.66 7.92 -20.41
C GLY A 79 1.12 6.52 -20.70
N VAL A 80 1.07 5.66 -19.69
CA VAL A 80 0.48 4.33 -19.79
C VAL A 80 -0.49 4.10 -18.65
N THR A 81 -1.73 3.73 -19.00
CA THR A 81 -2.75 3.29 -18.06
C THR A 81 -3.02 1.80 -18.27
N LEU A 82 -3.00 1.02 -17.19
CA LEU A 82 -3.47 -0.35 -17.18
C LEU A 82 -4.93 -0.37 -16.74
N GLN A 83 -5.84 -0.86 -17.57
CA GLN A 83 -7.21 -1.16 -17.18
C GLN A 83 -7.21 -2.47 -16.40
N LEU A 84 -7.36 -2.37 -15.07
CA LEU A 84 -7.18 -3.50 -14.15
C LEU A 84 -8.49 -4.22 -13.83
N TYR A 85 -9.63 -3.52 -13.90
CA TYR A 85 -10.95 -4.06 -13.57
C TYR A 85 -12.05 -3.17 -14.15
N ASP A 86 -13.22 -3.76 -14.40
CA ASP A 86 -14.44 -3.02 -14.70
C ASP A 86 -15.38 -3.03 -13.49
N HIS A 87 -15.67 -1.86 -12.94
CA HIS A 87 -16.65 -1.71 -11.87
C HIS A 87 -18.10 -1.97 -12.30
N GLY A 88 -18.40 -1.94 -13.59
CA GLY A 88 -19.74 -2.16 -14.14
C GLY A 88 -20.26 -3.59 -13.89
N GLU A 89 -19.41 -4.59 -14.00
CA GLU A 89 -19.76 -5.99 -13.73
C GLU A 89 -19.91 -6.30 -12.24
N SER A 90 -19.10 -5.68 -11.37
CA SER A 90 -19.05 -6.02 -9.94
C SER A 90 -20.24 -5.49 -9.13
N VAL A 91 -20.94 -4.43 -9.60
CA VAL A 91 -21.98 -3.72 -8.82
C VAL A 91 -23.39 -3.84 -9.42
N GLY A 92 -23.55 -4.48 -10.58
CA GLY A 92 -24.88 -4.67 -11.22
C GLY A 92 -25.61 -3.33 -11.56
N ARG A 93 -24.90 -2.22 -11.62
CA ARG A 93 -25.40 -0.89 -11.99
C ARG A 93 -24.64 -0.36 -13.20
N SER A 94 -25.29 -0.36 -14.33
CA SER A 94 -24.78 0.06 -15.65
C SER A 94 -24.41 1.55 -15.79
N ARG A 95 -24.10 2.28 -14.73
CA ARG A 95 -23.87 3.74 -14.78
C ARG A 95 -22.86 4.33 -13.79
N THR A 96 -21.92 3.57 -13.23
CA THR A 96 -20.86 4.18 -12.39
C THR A 96 -19.50 3.62 -12.78
N CYS A 97 -18.99 4.12 -13.88
CA CYS A 97 -17.67 3.82 -14.43
C CYS A 97 -16.55 4.52 -13.66
N CYS A 98 -16.16 4.07 -12.45
CA CYS A 98 -14.94 4.63 -11.83
C CYS A 98 -13.70 4.28 -12.64
N ALA A 99 -13.56 3.06 -13.18
CA ALA A 99 -12.44 2.71 -14.05
C ALA A 99 -12.45 3.50 -15.36
N GLY A 100 -13.62 3.67 -15.99
CA GLY A 100 -13.78 4.53 -17.16
C GLY A 100 -13.47 6.00 -16.89
N GLN A 101 -13.85 6.51 -15.70
CA GLN A 101 -13.53 7.88 -15.29
C GLN A 101 -12.03 8.07 -15.05
N ASP A 102 -11.35 7.12 -14.43
CA ASP A 102 -9.91 7.18 -14.20
C ASP A 102 -9.12 7.17 -15.51
N ILE A 103 -9.53 6.36 -16.48
CA ILE A 103 -8.94 6.33 -17.83
C ILE A 103 -9.22 7.64 -18.56
N TYR A 104 -10.43 8.17 -18.46
CA TYR A 104 -10.79 9.47 -19.04
C TYR A 104 -9.97 10.61 -18.44
N ASP A 105 -9.82 10.63 -17.13
CA ASP A 105 -9.01 11.65 -16.41
C ASP A 105 -7.54 11.56 -16.85
N ALA A 106 -6.97 10.34 -16.95
CA ALA A 106 -5.61 10.14 -17.43
C ALA A 106 -5.41 10.66 -18.86
N ARG A 107 -6.34 10.36 -19.78
CA ARG A 107 -6.33 10.88 -21.15
C ARG A 107 -6.41 12.38 -21.18
N THR A 108 -7.34 12.97 -20.44
CA THR A 108 -7.51 14.44 -20.38
C THR A 108 -6.24 15.14 -19.89
N VAL A 109 -5.56 14.56 -18.90
CA VAL A 109 -4.26 15.07 -18.43
C VAL A 109 -3.19 14.91 -19.51
N ALA A 110 -3.09 13.76 -20.15
CA ALA A 110 -2.10 13.51 -21.20
C ALA A 110 -2.28 14.45 -22.40
N ASP A 111 -3.52 14.65 -22.87
CA ASP A 111 -3.86 15.59 -23.96
C ASP A 111 -3.44 17.02 -23.59
N ARG A 112 -3.72 17.44 -22.35
CA ARG A 112 -3.33 18.77 -21.87
C ARG A 112 -1.80 18.94 -21.82
N LEU A 113 -1.06 17.89 -21.48
CA LEU A 113 0.40 17.90 -21.41
C LEU A 113 1.05 17.72 -22.80
N GLY A 114 0.28 17.38 -23.82
CA GLY A 114 0.79 17.10 -25.17
C GLY A 114 1.64 15.82 -25.23
N ILE A 115 1.39 14.84 -24.37
CA ILE A 115 2.12 13.57 -24.34
C ILE A 115 1.29 12.42 -24.92
N ALA A 116 1.94 11.45 -25.55
CA ALA A 116 1.29 10.22 -25.99
C ALA A 116 0.73 9.45 -24.80
N HIS A 117 -0.46 8.85 -24.95
CA HIS A 117 -1.09 8.05 -23.89
C HIS A 117 -1.70 6.77 -24.44
N TYR A 118 -1.37 5.65 -23.83
CA TYR A 118 -1.89 4.34 -24.20
C TYR A 118 -2.59 3.68 -23.02
N VAL A 119 -3.67 2.98 -23.34
CA VAL A 119 -4.44 2.18 -22.38
C VAL A 119 -4.31 0.72 -22.78
N PHE A 120 -3.90 -0.12 -21.86
CA PHE A 120 -3.76 -1.55 -22.07
C PHE A 120 -4.77 -2.29 -21.21
N ASP A 121 -5.46 -3.25 -21.79
CA ASP A 121 -6.34 -4.16 -21.07
C ASP A 121 -5.52 -5.19 -20.29
N TYR A 122 -5.63 -5.13 -18.97
CA TYR A 122 -4.99 -6.02 -18.02
C TYR A 122 -6.00 -6.67 -17.07
N GLU A 123 -7.30 -6.65 -17.39
CA GLU A 123 -8.35 -7.14 -16.50
C GLU A 123 -8.18 -8.61 -16.17
N SER A 124 -8.03 -9.48 -17.19
CA SER A 124 -7.81 -10.92 -16.98
C SER A 124 -6.54 -11.17 -16.16
N ARG A 125 -5.45 -10.51 -16.52
CA ARG A 125 -4.15 -10.65 -15.82
C ARG A 125 -4.21 -10.22 -14.36
N PHE A 126 -4.89 -9.11 -14.08
CA PHE A 126 -5.09 -8.60 -12.72
C PHE A 126 -6.02 -9.50 -11.91
N ARG A 127 -7.09 -9.98 -12.53
CA ARG A 127 -8.01 -10.94 -11.92
C ARG A 127 -7.26 -12.17 -11.44
N ASP A 128 -6.53 -12.84 -12.33
CA ASP A 128 -5.83 -14.09 -12.04
C ASP A 128 -4.72 -13.93 -11.02
N SER A 129 -3.92 -12.86 -11.13
CA SER A 129 -2.72 -12.69 -10.30
C SER A 129 -2.97 -11.97 -8.97
N VAL A 130 -4.06 -11.20 -8.84
CA VAL A 130 -4.33 -10.37 -7.66
C VAL A 130 -5.66 -10.73 -7.00
N ILE A 131 -6.77 -10.71 -7.76
CA ILE A 131 -8.11 -10.87 -7.16
C ILE A 131 -8.35 -12.33 -6.74
N GLU A 132 -8.05 -13.31 -7.60
CA GLU A 132 -8.21 -14.74 -7.29
C GLU A 132 -7.32 -15.12 -6.10
N ARG A 133 -6.05 -14.68 -6.12
CA ARG A 133 -5.14 -14.89 -5.00
C ARG A 133 -5.62 -14.27 -3.69
N PHE A 134 -6.19 -13.06 -3.77
CA PHE A 134 -6.79 -12.40 -2.61
C PHE A 134 -7.92 -13.25 -2.01
N ALA A 135 -8.80 -13.80 -2.84
CA ALA A 135 -9.87 -14.67 -2.39
C ALA A 135 -9.34 -15.97 -1.76
N ASP A 136 -8.36 -16.62 -2.40
CA ASP A 136 -7.75 -17.85 -1.89
C ASP A 136 -7.04 -17.66 -0.53
N GLU A 137 -6.36 -16.54 -0.33
CA GLU A 137 -5.74 -16.20 0.94
C GLU A 137 -6.79 -16.02 2.06
N TYR A 138 -7.93 -15.35 1.77
CA TYR A 138 -9.04 -15.23 2.73
C TYR A 138 -9.66 -16.58 3.08
N VAL A 139 -9.91 -17.42 2.09
CA VAL A 139 -10.43 -18.78 2.32
C VAL A 139 -9.47 -19.62 3.16
N ALA A 140 -8.17 -19.42 2.98
CA ALA A 140 -7.13 -20.06 3.79
C ALA A 140 -6.94 -19.41 5.18
N GLY A 141 -7.82 -18.51 5.61
CA GLY A 141 -7.75 -17.85 6.92
C GLY A 141 -6.58 -16.87 7.07
N ARG A 142 -5.97 -16.43 5.99
CA ARG A 142 -4.88 -15.46 5.98
C ARG A 142 -5.38 -14.05 5.71
N THR A 143 -4.56 -13.05 6.00
CA THR A 143 -4.89 -11.62 5.79
C THR A 143 -4.04 -11.08 4.63
N PRO A 144 -4.51 -11.12 3.37
CA PRO A 144 -3.73 -10.73 2.21
C PRO A 144 -3.54 -9.21 2.09
N ILE A 145 -2.49 -8.82 1.36
CA ILE A 145 -2.20 -7.43 0.98
C ILE A 145 -2.10 -7.36 -0.55
N PRO A 146 -3.22 -7.23 -1.27
CA PRO A 146 -3.24 -7.30 -2.73
C PRO A 146 -2.42 -6.19 -3.41
N CYS A 147 -2.24 -5.04 -2.76
CA CYS A 147 -1.41 -3.95 -3.29
C CYS A 147 0.05 -4.38 -3.50
N ILE A 148 0.62 -5.23 -2.64
CA ILE A 148 1.98 -5.74 -2.82
C ILE A 148 2.02 -6.67 -4.04
N SER A 149 1.06 -7.60 -4.16
CA SER A 149 0.97 -8.50 -5.31
C SER A 149 0.78 -7.75 -6.63
N CYS A 150 -0.03 -6.68 -6.64
CA CYS A 150 -0.22 -5.81 -7.79
C CYS A 150 1.09 -5.09 -8.18
N ASN A 151 1.81 -4.52 -7.20
CA ASN A 151 3.08 -3.84 -7.48
C ASN A 151 4.14 -4.84 -7.96
N GLN A 152 4.26 -6.00 -7.34
CA GLN A 152 5.23 -7.03 -7.69
C GLN A 152 5.01 -7.62 -9.09
N GLY A 153 3.77 -7.96 -9.43
CA GLY A 153 3.41 -8.60 -10.71
C GLY A 153 3.09 -7.55 -11.78
N VAL A 154 1.87 -7.05 -11.77
CA VAL A 154 1.28 -6.27 -12.86
C VAL A 154 2.05 -4.97 -13.13
N LYS A 155 2.43 -4.21 -12.07
CA LYS A 155 3.08 -2.92 -12.27
C LYS A 155 4.58 -3.04 -12.52
N PHE A 156 5.32 -3.79 -11.69
CA PHE A 156 6.78 -3.77 -11.73
C PHE A 156 7.39 -4.98 -12.47
N THR A 157 6.54 -5.88 -12.96
CA THR A 157 6.96 -6.92 -13.92
C THR A 157 6.41 -6.59 -15.29
N ASP A 158 5.10 -6.57 -15.45
CA ASP A 158 4.48 -6.47 -16.77
C ASP A 158 4.62 -5.05 -17.36
N LEU A 159 4.23 -3.99 -16.61
CA LEU A 159 4.34 -2.61 -17.10
C LEU A 159 5.80 -2.16 -17.24
N LEU A 160 6.69 -2.64 -16.37
CA LEU A 160 8.11 -2.33 -16.50
C LEU A 160 8.71 -2.97 -17.76
N SER A 161 8.33 -4.22 -18.11
CA SER A 161 8.72 -4.86 -19.35
C SER A 161 8.22 -4.07 -20.55
N LEU A 162 6.96 -3.68 -20.56
CA LEU A 162 6.37 -2.84 -21.59
C LEU A 162 7.13 -1.51 -21.75
N ALA A 163 7.52 -0.87 -20.65
CA ALA A 163 8.29 0.38 -20.69
C ALA A 163 9.68 0.16 -21.33
N ARG A 164 10.34 -0.96 -21.05
CA ARG A 164 11.60 -1.36 -21.71
C ARG A 164 11.40 -1.58 -23.20
N ASP A 165 10.33 -2.29 -23.60
CA ASP A 165 10.00 -2.57 -25.00
C ASP A 165 9.69 -1.28 -25.77
N LEU A 166 9.14 -0.27 -25.12
CA LEU A 166 8.94 1.08 -25.66
C LEU A 166 10.25 1.88 -25.73
N GLY A 167 11.39 1.32 -25.33
CA GLY A 167 12.70 1.99 -25.34
C GLY A 167 12.85 3.08 -24.27
N ALA A 168 12.10 3.01 -23.19
CA ALA A 168 12.19 3.99 -22.11
C ALA A 168 13.50 3.86 -21.33
N ALA A 169 14.01 4.99 -20.84
CA ALA A 169 15.13 5.05 -19.92
C ALA A 169 14.73 4.73 -18.48
N CYS A 170 13.45 4.94 -18.13
CA CYS A 170 12.87 4.60 -16.84
C CYS A 170 11.34 4.49 -16.90
N LEU A 171 10.78 3.85 -15.89
CA LEU A 171 9.35 3.88 -15.56
C LEU A 171 9.13 4.74 -14.32
N ALA A 172 8.41 5.85 -14.47
CA ALA A 172 8.08 6.76 -13.36
C ALA A 172 6.68 6.48 -12.83
N THR A 173 6.52 6.54 -11.51
CA THR A 173 5.24 6.27 -10.83
C THR A 173 4.95 7.27 -9.72
N GLY A 174 3.67 7.42 -9.37
CA GLY A 174 3.19 8.29 -8.29
C GLY A 174 3.33 7.71 -6.88
N HIS A 175 4.15 6.68 -6.65
CA HIS A 175 4.34 6.13 -5.32
C HIS A 175 5.18 7.07 -4.44
N TYR A 176 4.77 7.20 -3.18
CA TYR A 176 5.48 7.95 -2.15
C TYR A 176 6.53 7.06 -1.49
N VAL A 177 7.67 6.93 -2.16
CA VAL A 177 8.91 6.33 -1.67
C VAL A 177 10.08 7.07 -2.31
N ARG A 178 11.27 6.96 -1.74
CA ARG A 178 12.48 7.58 -2.31
C ARG A 178 13.40 6.50 -2.87
N ARG A 179 13.91 6.75 -4.07
CA ARG A 179 15.04 6.03 -4.62
C ARG A 179 16.30 6.86 -4.36
N ARG A 180 17.31 6.23 -3.82
CA ARG A 180 18.64 6.82 -3.63
C ARG A 180 19.68 5.94 -4.32
N VAL A 181 20.83 6.53 -4.65
CA VAL A 181 21.97 5.78 -5.16
C VAL A 181 22.93 5.59 -3.98
N GLY A 182 23.03 4.37 -3.50
CA GLY A 182 23.95 3.97 -2.45
C GLY A 182 25.25 3.41 -3.03
N PRO A 183 26.18 3.01 -2.16
CA PRO A 183 27.50 2.50 -2.59
C PRO A 183 27.42 1.18 -3.40
N HIS A 184 26.31 0.45 -3.26
CA HIS A 184 26.10 -0.85 -3.94
C HIS A 184 24.95 -0.83 -4.95
N GLY A 185 24.54 0.35 -5.39
CA GLY A 185 23.47 0.54 -6.38
C GLY A 185 22.23 1.20 -5.82
N PRO A 186 21.07 1.03 -6.48
CA PRO A 186 19.85 1.70 -6.07
C PRO A 186 19.30 1.16 -4.75
N GLU A 187 18.88 2.08 -3.89
CA GLU A 187 18.28 1.83 -2.59
C GLU A 187 16.85 2.36 -2.54
N LEU A 188 15.97 1.62 -1.88
CA LEU A 188 14.60 2.03 -1.59
C LEU A 188 14.53 2.63 -0.18
N HIS A 189 13.97 3.81 -0.06
CA HIS A 189 13.81 4.51 1.20
C HIS A 189 12.35 4.92 1.41
N ARG A 190 11.98 5.10 2.67
CA ARG A 190 10.69 5.64 3.08
C ARG A 190 10.48 7.03 2.49
N ALA A 191 9.22 7.42 2.25
CA ALA A 191 8.90 8.77 1.85
C ALA A 191 9.30 9.82 2.89
N SER A 192 9.53 11.05 2.46
CA SER A 192 9.72 12.20 3.36
C SER A 192 8.45 12.54 4.14
N ASP A 193 7.27 12.27 3.58
CA ASP A 193 5.98 12.39 4.26
C ASP A 193 5.60 11.04 4.91
N PRO A 194 5.75 10.88 6.24
CA PRO A 194 5.47 9.60 6.91
C PRO A 194 3.98 9.19 6.81
N ALA A 195 3.06 10.15 6.62
CA ALA A 195 1.64 9.87 6.48
C ALA A 195 1.29 9.28 5.10
N ARG A 196 2.20 9.39 4.14
CA ARG A 196 2.04 8.90 2.76
C ARG A 196 3.02 7.80 2.41
N ASP A 197 3.90 7.39 3.32
CA ASP A 197 4.92 6.37 3.08
C ASP A 197 4.33 5.06 2.59
N GLN A 198 4.69 4.68 1.35
CA GLN A 198 4.24 3.46 0.69
C GLN A 198 5.33 2.38 0.61
N SER A 199 6.44 2.57 1.30
CA SER A 199 7.58 1.65 1.29
C SER A 199 7.20 0.22 1.69
N TYR A 200 6.24 0.07 2.60
CA TYR A 200 5.68 -1.21 3.01
C TYR A 200 5.12 -2.03 1.83
N PHE A 201 4.48 -1.36 0.86
CA PHE A 201 3.87 -2.01 -0.30
C PHE A 201 4.86 -2.32 -1.43
N LEU A 202 6.11 -1.85 -1.30
CA LEU A 202 7.14 -1.96 -2.33
C LEU A 202 8.35 -2.79 -1.90
N PHE A 203 8.30 -3.45 -0.75
CA PHE A 203 9.42 -4.25 -0.25
C PHE A 203 9.85 -5.38 -1.20
N ALA A 204 8.90 -5.89 -1.99
CA ALA A 204 9.13 -6.98 -2.95
C ALA A 204 9.73 -6.51 -4.29
N THR A 205 10.03 -5.21 -4.44
CA THR A 205 10.73 -4.65 -5.61
C THR A 205 12.17 -5.16 -5.65
N THR A 206 12.57 -5.78 -6.76
CA THR A 206 13.95 -6.27 -6.93
C THR A 206 14.94 -5.14 -7.23
N ARG A 207 16.26 -5.38 -7.11
CA ARG A 207 17.29 -4.39 -7.47
C ARG A 207 17.20 -3.97 -8.94
N ASP A 208 17.00 -4.92 -9.85
CA ASP A 208 16.84 -4.65 -11.29
C ASP A 208 15.62 -3.77 -11.58
N GLN A 209 14.49 -4.05 -10.92
CA GLN A 209 13.29 -3.21 -11.00
C GLN A 209 13.56 -1.81 -10.43
N LEU A 210 14.18 -1.73 -9.26
CA LEU A 210 14.47 -0.46 -8.59
C LEU A 210 15.44 0.41 -9.39
N ASP A 211 16.35 -0.21 -10.15
CA ASP A 211 17.25 0.52 -11.03
C ASP A 211 16.50 1.24 -12.17
N PHE A 212 15.44 0.65 -12.68
CA PHE A 212 14.62 1.21 -13.75
C PHE A 212 13.48 2.10 -13.26
N LEU A 213 13.04 1.97 -12.00
CA LEU A 213 11.93 2.73 -11.42
C LEU A 213 12.34 4.14 -10.96
N ARG A 214 11.41 5.09 -11.09
CA ARG A 214 11.57 6.46 -10.56
C ARG A 214 10.32 6.88 -9.77
N PHE A 215 10.57 7.57 -8.67
CA PHE A 215 9.55 8.00 -7.71
C PHE A 215 9.65 9.49 -7.41
N PRO A 216 9.25 10.36 -8.36
CA PRO A 216 9.46 11.81 -8.24
C PRO A 216 8.77 12.47 -7.03
N LEU A 217 7.77 11.81 -6.45
CA LEU A 217 6.99 12.34 -5.33
C LEU A 217 7.57 11.98 -3.95
N GLY A 218 8.60 11.15 -3.90
CA GLY A 218 9.11 10.60 -2.62
C GLY A 218 9.62 11.62 -1.62
N ASP A 219 10.12 12.75 -2.10
CA ASP A 219 10.62 13.86 -1.28
C ASP A 219 9.55 14.94 -1.03
N LEU A 220 8.35 14.81 -1.59
CA LEU A 220 7.30 15.82 -1.54
C LEU A 220 6.21 15.47 -0.52
N PRO A 221 5.81 16.41 0.35
CA PRO A 221 4.62 16.23 1.15
C PRO A 221 3.36 16.36 0.27
N LYS A 222 2.30 15.63 0.60
CA LYS A 222 1.06 15.60 -0.18
C LYS A 222 0.45 16.98 -0.48
N PRO A 223 0.44 17.95 0.45
CA PRO A 223 -0.04 19.30 0.12
C PRO A 223 0.74 19.97 -1.02
N ALA A 224 2.07 19.80 -1.07
CA ALA A 224 2.89 20.34 -2.17
C ALA A 224 2.55 19.68 -3.51
N VAL A 225 2.32 18.38 -3.55
CA VAL A 225 1.88 17.66 -4.76
C VAL A 225 0.53 18.22 -5.27
N ARG A 226 -0.42 18.48 -4.38
CA ARG A 226 -1.70 19.09 -4.75
C ARG A 226 -1.54 20.53 -5.23
N GLU A 227 -0.61 21.30 -4.66
CA GLU A 227 -0.32 22.66 -5.11
C GLU A 227 0.28 22.65 -6.52
N ILE A 228 1.26 21.80 -6.79
CA ILE A 228 1.81 21.59 -8.15
C ILE A 228 0.68 21.22 -9.13
N ALA A 229 -0.25 20.34 -8.75
CA ALA A 229 -1.38 19.99 -9.59
C ALA A 229 -2.29 21.20 -9.93
N ARG A 230 -2.50 22.11 -8.96
CA ARG A 230 -3.29 23.35 -9.17
C ARG A 230 -2.54 24.34 -10.04
N GLU A 231 -1.25 24.60 -9.79
CA GLU A 231 -0.42 25.52 -10.57
C GLU A 231 -0.32 25.09 -12.05
N LEU A 232 -0.23 23.76 -12.27
CA LEU A 232 -0.25 23.19 -13.62
C LEU A 232 -1.68 23.06 -14.18
N ALA A 233 -2.68 23.53 -13.44
CA ALA A 233 -4.10 23.48 -13.75
C ALA A 233 -4.56 22.09 -14.24
N LEU A 234 -4.07 21.02 -13.59
CA LEU A 234 -4.49 19.67 -13.93
C LEU A 234 -5.95 19.46 -13.51
N SER A 235 -6.76 18.86 -14.38
CA SER A 235 -8.20 18.64 -14.15
C SER A 235 -8.49 17.82 -12.89
N VAL A 236 -7.54 16.99 -12.47
CA VAL A 236 -7.63 16.09 -11.32
C VAL A 236 -7.16 16.70 -9.99
N ALA A 237 -6.74 17.97 -9.95
CA ALA A 237 -6.16 18.60 -8.75
C ALA A 237 -7.07 18.51 -7.49
N GLY A 238 -8.39 18.54 -7.68
CA GLY A 238 -9.40 18.39 -6.63
C GLY A 238 -9.84 16.95 -6.33
N LYS A 239 -9.37 15.98 -7.10
CA LYS A 239 -9.79 14.57 -6.94
C LYS A 239 -9.38 14.00 -5.58
N PRO A 240 -10.29 13.30 -4.85
CA PRO A 240 -9.93 12.64 -3.60
C PRO A 240 -8.94 11.51 -3.85
N ASP A 241 -8.13 11.21 -2.82
CA ASP A 241 -7.23 10.06 -2.86
C ASP A 241 -8.01 8.76 -2.68
N SER A 242 -7.57 7.68 -3.32
CA SER A 242 -8.08 6.34 -3.03
C SER A 242 -7.79 5.98 -1.57
N GLN A 243 -8.82 5.54 -0.84
CA GLN A 243 -8.73 5.28 0.60
C GLN A 243 -8.61 3.78 0.92
N ASP A 244 -8.96 2.90 -0.02
CA ASP A 244 -9.06 1.46 0.21
C ASP A 244 -8.50 0.67 -0.99
N ILE A 245 -8.63 -0.67 -0.91
CA ILE A 245 -8.28 -1.59 -2.01
C ILE A 245 -9.11 -1.22 -3.24
N CYS A 246 -8.44 -0.92 -4.34
CA CYS A 246 -9.05 -0.32 -5.53
C CYS A 246 -10.22 -1.12 -6.13
N PHE A 247 -10.21 -2.45 -6.00
CA PHE A 247 -11.28 -3.33 -6.50
C PHE A 247 -12.34 -3.70 -5.43
N VAL A 248 -12.24 -3.14 -4.22
CA VAL A 248 -13.23 -3.27 -3.11
C VAL A 248 -13.55 -1.90 -2.53
N PRO A 249 -14.14 -0.99 -3.32
CA PRO A 249 -14.30 0.42 -2.92
C PRO A 249 -15.27 0.62 -1.76
N ASP A 250 -16.14 -0.33 -1.50
CA ASP A 250 -17.12 -0.33 -0.40
C ASP A 250 -16.58 -1.00 0.89
N GLY A 251 -15.35 -1.53 0.87
CA GLY A 251 -14.74 -2.24 1.99
C GLY A 251 -15.39 -3.59 2.31
N ASN A 252 -16.30 -4.09 1.47
CA ASN A 252 -16.97 -5.38 1.66
C ASN A 252 -16.14 -6.55 1.10
N TYR A 253 -14.99 -6.82 1.74
CA TYR A 253 -14.07 -7.89 1.33
C TYR A 253 -14.73 -9.27 1.31
N ALA A 254 -15.49 -9.61 2.37
CA ALA A 254 -16.16 -10.89 2.47
C ALA A 254 -17.17 -11.10 1.34
N GLY A 255 -17.98 -10.09 1.00
CA GLY A 255 -18.93 -10.17 -0.10
C GLY A 255 -18.25 -10.34 -1.47
N LEU A 256 -17.05 -9.80 -1.66
CA LEU A 256 -16.26 -10.07 -2.87
C LEU A 256 -15.76 -11.53 -2.88
N VAL A 257 -15.21 -12.00 -1.76
CA VAL A 257 -14.72 -13.39 -1.63
C VAL A 257 -15.85 -14.39 -1.88
N GLU A 258 -17.04 -14.16 -1.32
CA GLU A 258 -18.24 -15.00 -1.58
C GLU A 258 -18.61 -15.06 -3.07
N LYS A 259 -18.49 -13.96 -3.81
CA LYS A 259 -18.76 -13.94 -5.26
C LYS A 259 -17.74 -14.78 -6.05
N ILE A 260 -16.47 -14.74 -5.66
CA ILE A 260 -15.37 -15.45 -6.34
C ILE A 260 -15.32 -16.92 -5.91
N ARG A 261 -15.61 -17.20 -4.64
CA ARG A 261 -15.59 -18.51 -4.00
C ARG A 261 -16.92 -18.75 -3.27
N PRO A 262 -18.01 -19.12 -3.96
CA PRO A 262 -19.34 -19.24 -3.35
C PRO A 262 -19.42 -20.19 -2.15
N ASP A 263 -18.56 -21.22 -2.12
CA ASP A 263 -18.51 -22.20 -1.03
C ASP A 263 -17.63 -21.75 0.16
N SER A 264 -17.12 -20.52 0.19
CA SER A 264 -16.23 -20.01 1.23
C SER A 264 -16.95 -19.59 2.52
N ALA A 265 -18.23 -19.27 2.45
CA ALA A 265 -19.06 -18.87 3.60
C ALA A 265 -19.61 -20.10 4.33
N ARG A 266 -18.74 -20.90 4.96
CA ARG A 266 -19.14 -22.06 5.75
C ARG A 266 -19.35 -21.65 7.20
N PRO A 267 -20.54 -21.90 7.80
CA PRO A 267 -20.77 -21.69 9.22
C PRO A 267 -19.81 -22.51 10.08
N GLY A 268 -19.42 -21.95 11.21
CA GLY A 268 -18.51 -22.59 12.15
C GLY A 268 -18.67 -22.03 13.57
N GLU A 269 -17.75 -22.42 14.44
CA GLU A 269 -17.76 -22.09 15.86
C GLU A 269 -16.75 -20.98 16.20
N ILE A 270 -17.15 -20.10 17.12
CA ILE A 270 -16.21 -19.22 17.82
C ILE A 270 -15.88 -19.88 19.15
N VAL A 271 -14.60 -20.17 19.37
CA VAL A 271 -14.12 -20.88 20.56
C VAL A 271 -13.06 -20.05 21.30
N ASP A 272 -12.94 -20.28 22.62
CA ASP A 272 -11.82 -19.76 23.38
C ASP A 272 -10.53 -20.60 23.17
N ARG A 273 -9.47 -20.24 23.89
CA ARG A 273 -8.17 -20.92 23.78
C ARG A 273 -8.21 -22.39 24.23
N ASP A 274 -9.15 -22.75 25.09
CA ASP A 274 -9.33 -24.08 25.65
C ASP A 274 -10.31 -24.91 24.83
N GLY A 275 -10.86 -24.35 23.75
CA GLY A 275 -11.81 -25.01 22.85
C GLY A 275 -13.26 -24.94 23.30
N ARG A 276 -13.58 -24.14 24.33
CA ARG A 276 -14.96 -23.91 24.75
C ARG A 276 -15.69 -23.07 23.73
N ILE A 277 -16.85 -23.49 23.30
CA ILE A 277 -17.70 -22.77 22.35
C ILE A 277 -18.30 -21.55 23.03
N LEU A 278 -18.08 -20.36 22.42
CA LEU A 278 -18.62 -19.08 22.87
C LEU A 278 -19.73 -18.56 21.93
N GLY A 279 -19.77 -19.04 20.69
CA GLY A 279 -20.75 -18.63 19.69
C GLY A 279 -20.56 -19.35 18.36
N SER A 280 -21.26 -18.89 17.36
CA SER A 280 -21.16 -19.40 15.98
C SER A 280 -20.99 -18.24 15.00
N HIS A 281 -20.49 -18.55 13.81
CA HIS A 281 -20.32 -17.57 12.73
C HIS A 281 -20.76 -18.12 11.39
N ARG A 282 -20.98 -17.25 10.40
CA ARG A 282 -21.45 -17.59 9.05
C ARG A 282 -20.32 -17.90 8.05
N GLY A 283 -19.07 -17.69 8.42
CA GLY A 283 -17.90 -17.98 7.58
C GLY A 283 -16.63 -17.34 8.12
N LEU A 284 -15.48 -18.03 7.99
CA LEU A 284 -14.15 -17.53 8.41
C LEU A 284 -13.75 -16.25 7.70
N ILE A 285 -14.21 -16.06 6.45
CA ILE A 285 -13.91 -14.91 5.60
C ILE A 285 -14.37 -13.55 6.17
N HIS A 286 -15.20 -13.57 7.22
CA HIS A 286 -15.67 -12.37 7.92
C HIS A 286 -14.74 -11.95 9.07
N PHE A 287 -13.66 -12.71 9.33
CA PHE A 287 -12.79 -12.49 10.48
C PHE A 287 -11.34 -12.27 10.04
N THR A 288 -10.64 -11.48 10.86
CA THR A 288 -9.21 -11.19 10.68
C THR A 288 -8.52 -11.24 12.03
N VAL A 289 -7.29 -11.73 12.09
CA VAL A 289 -6.50 -11.78 13.32
C VAL A 289 -6.35 -10.38 13.91
N GLY A 290 -6.65 -10.24 15.22
CA GLY A 290 -6.69 -8.97 15.94
C GLY A 290 -8.06 -8.26 15.91
N GLN A 291 -9.05 -8.78 15.18
CA GLN A 291 -10.40 -8.20 15.16
C GLN A 291 -11.06 -8.33 16.53
N ARG A 292 -11.68 -7.23 17.00
CA ARG A 292 -12.43 -7.15 18.26
C ARG A 292 -13.94 -7.02 18.06
N ARG A 293 -14.35 -6.28 17.01
CA ARG A 293 -15.76 -5.96 16.75
C ARG A 293 -16.40 -6.99 15.83
N GLY A 294 -17.71 -7.18 15.94
CA GLY A 294 -18.44 -8.09 15.06
C GLY A 294 -18.27 -9.57 15.38
N LEU A 295 -17.82 -9.91 16.60
CA LEU A 295 -17.72 -11.31 17.04
C LEU A 295 -19.09 -11.87 17.49
N GLU A 296 -20.04 -11.00 17.81
CA GLU A 296 -21.41 -11.35 18.25
C GLU A 296 -21.45 -12.33 19.44
N ILE A 297 -20.41 -12.32 20.28
CA ILE A 297 -20.30 -13.09 21.52
C ILE A 297 -20.51 -12.15 22.72
N GLY A 298 -21.57 -12.39 23.46
CA GLY A 298 -21.91 -11.61 24.67
C GLY A 298 -21.42 -12.24 25.97
N GLY A 299 -21.53 -11.49 27.09
CA GLY A 299 -21.34 -12.02 28.43
C GLY A 299 -19.90 -12.32 28.86
N GLN A 300 -18.92 -11.79 28.13
CA GLN A 300 -17.51 -11.99 28.46
C GLN A 300 -17.01 -10.95 29.47
N PRO A 301 -16.17 -11.33 30.45
CA PRO A 301 -15.68 -10.40 31.48
C PRO A 301 -14.73 -9.34 30.94
N GLU A 302 -14.07 -9.62 29.83
CA GLU A 302 -13.14 -8.72 29.14
C GLU A 302 -13.31 -8.78 27.60
N PRO A 303 -12.84 -7.78 26.86
CA PRO A 303 -12.88 -7.79 25.41
C PRO A 303 -12.06 -8.93 24.83
N LEU A 304 -12.68 -9.73 23.95
CA LEU A 304 -12.01 -10.78 23.22
C LEU A 304 -11.60 -10.31 21.81
N TYR A 305 -10.54 -10.93 21.32
CA TYR A 305 -9.93 -10.67 20.02
C TYR A 305 -9.75 -11.96 19.24
N VAL A 306 -9.87 -11.93 17.94
CA VAL A 306 -9.51 -13.07 17.08
C VAL A 306 -8.01 -13.32 17.20
N LEU A 307 -7.64 -14.48 17.71
CA LEU A 307 -6.24 -14.89 17.87
C LEU A 307 -5.72 -15.64 16.65
N ARG A 308 -6.54 -16.54 16.09
CA ARG A 308 -6.24 -17.29 14.87
C ARG A 308 -7.52 -17.79 14.23
N LEU A 309 -7.42 -18.08 12.94
CA LEU A 309 -8.45 -18.74 12.14
C LEU A 309 -7.97 -20.16 11.84
N GLU A 310 -8.85 -21.12 11.96
CA GLU A 310 -8.58 -22.54 11.71
C GLU A 310 -9.43 -23.04 10.53
N PRO A 311 -8.92 -22.94 9.30
CA PRO A 311 -9.70 -23.27 8.08
C PRO A 311 -10.17 -24.72 8.03
N GLU A 312 -9.35 -25.66 8.53
CA GLU A 312 -9.67 -27.09 8.51
C GLU A 312 -10.86 -27.44 9.41
N SER A 313 -10.90 -26.86 10.62
CA SER A 313 -11.99 -27.08 11.57
C SER A 313 -13.14 -26.06 11.42
N GLY A 314 -12.97 -25.02 10.64
CA GLY A 314 -13.92 -23.90 10.52
C GLY A 314 -14.05 -23.08 11.79
N ARG A 315 -13.04 -23.02 12.65
CA ARG A 315 -13.08 -22.34 13.95
C ARG A 315 -12.42 -20.97 13.95
N VAL A 316 -13.05 -20.03 14.64
CA VAL A 316 -12.45 -18.75 15.04
C VAL A 316 -12.03 -18.85 16.48
N VAL A 317 -10.73 -18.86 16.77
CA VAL A 317 -10.22 -18.89 18.12
C VAL A 317 -10.05 -17.47 18.64
N VAL A 318 -10.67 -17.20 19.78
CA VAL A 318 -10.64 -15.87 20.42
C VAL A 318 -10.00 -15.92 21.80
N GLY A 319 -9.53 -14.78 22.27
CA GLY A 319 -8.96 -14.64 23.62
C GLY A 319 -8.66 -13.19 23.98
N PRO A 320 -8.11 -12.95 25.18
CA PRO A 320 -7.76 -11.61 25.64
C PRO A 320 -6.67 -10.99 24.79
N LYS A 321 -6.56 -9.64 24.83
CA LYS A 321 -5.57 -8.90 24.02
C LYS A 321 -4.14 -9.41 24.18
N GLN A 322 -3.77 -9.78 25.40
CA GLN A 322 -2.44 -10.27 25.74
C GLN A 322 -2.06 -11.52 24.94
N ALA A 323 -3.03 -12.38 24.63
CA ALA A 323 -2.81 -13.59 23.84
C ALA A 323 -2.48 -13.33 22.35
N LEU A 324 -2.61 -12.09 21.88
CA LEU A 324 -2.15 -11.65 20.56
C LEU A 324 -0.64 -11.32 20.51
N ALA A 325 0.05 -11.36 21.66
CA ALA A 325 1.47 -11.05 21.73
C ALA A 325 2.31 -12.09 20.99
N VAL A 326 3.12 -11.64 20.04
CA VAL A 326 3.98 -12.47 19.19
C VAL A 326 5.44 -12.09 19.43
N ARG A 327 6.31 -13.09 19.67
CA ARG A 327 7.75 -12.89 19.86
C ARG A 327 8.55 -13.00 18.58
N SER A 328 8.08 -13.78 17.61
CA SER A 328 8.75 -13.94 16.32
C SER A 328 7.78 -14.38 15.23
N ALA A 329 8.13 -14.09 13.98
CA ALA A 329 7.40 -14.49 12.80
C ALA A 329 8.34 -15.14 11.79
N ARG A 330 7.89 -16.24 11.16
CA ARG A 330 8.56 -16.86 10.03
C ARG A 330 8.16 -16.18 8.75
N LEU A 331 9.12 -16.03 7.84
CA LEU A 331 8.94 -15.33 6.57
C LEU A 331 9.21 -16.25 5.38
N ASP A 332 8.28 -16.24 4.44
CA ASP A 332 8.43 -16.89 3.14
C ASP A 332 8.60 -15.84 2.02
N GLY A 333 9.18 -16.24 0.88
CA GLY A 333 9.33 -15.37 -0.28
C GLY A 333 10.10 -14.08 0.01
N VAL A 334 11.18 -14.19 0.77
CA VAL A 334 12.00 -13.03 1.17
C VAL A 334 12.66 -12.37 -0.04
N ASN A 335 12.44 -11.06 -0.21
CA ASN A 335 13.21 -10.18 -1.07
C ASN A 335 14.18 -9.36 -0.21
N TRP A 336 15.48 -9.37 -0.54
CA TRP A 336 16.50 -8.68 0.25
C TRP A 336 17.28 -7.68 -0.59
N LEU A 337 17.23 -6.41 -0.22
CA LEU A 337 17.91 -5.30 -0.89
C LEU A 337 19.15 -4.82 -0.09
N GLY A 338 19.21 -5.16 1.19
CA GLY A 338 20.31 -4.78 2.08
C GLY A 338 21.58 -5.64 1.89
N GLU A 339 22.65 -5.20 2.52
CA GLU A 339 23.90 -5.98 2.66
C GLU A 339 24.02 -6.53 4.09
N THR A 340 23.54 -5.78 5.07
CA THR A 340 23.60 -6.14 6.50
C THR A 340 22.43 -7.01 6.90
N GLN A 341 22.73 -7.98 7.75
CA GLN A 341 21.77 -8.85 8.44
C GLN A 341 22.11 -8.80 9.93
N GLY A 342 21.12 -8.97 10.80
CA GLY A 342 21.39 -9.10 12.25
C GLY A 342 20.58 -8.11 13.10
N ASP A 343 21.27 -7.47 14.03
CA ASP A 343 20.68 -6.66 15.11
C ASP A 343 20.50 -5.18 14.70
N GLY A 344 19.72 -4.45 15.48
CA GLY A 344 19.55 -3.00 15.31
C GLY A 344 18.59 -2.58 14.18
N LEU A 345 17.87 -3.54 13.61
CA LEU A 345 16.89 -3.28 12.57
C LEU A 345 15.53 -2.91 13.19
N SER A 346 14.66 -2.38 12.34
CA SER A 346 13.26 -2.23 12.68
C SER A 346 12.36 -2.92 11.65
N VAL A 347 11.20 -3.37 12.09
CA VAL A 347 10.24 -4.09 11.25
C VAL A 347 8.85 -3.47 11.31
N LYS A 348 8.19 -3.36 10.17
CA LYS A 348 6.74 -3.10 10.04
C LYS A 348 6.03 -4.38 9.67
N VAL A 349 5.00 -4.74 10.43
CA VAL A 349 4.15 -5.91 10.17
C VAL A 349 2.74 -5.55 9.68
N ARG A 350 2.46 -4.25 9.56
CA ARG A 350 1.22 -3.68 9.00
C ARG A 350 1.52 -2.33 8.37
N SER A 351 0.80 -1.97 7.32
CA SER A 351 1.03 -0.75 6.56
C SER A 351 0.98 0.54 7.39
N LEU A 352 0.04 0.64 8.33
CA LEU A 352 -0.15 1.81 9.18
C LEU A 352 0.61 1.75 10.52
N ALA A 353 1.27 0.63 10.85
CA ALA A 353 2.04 0.52 12.08
C ALA A 353 3.35 1.32 11.98
N LYS A 354 3.85 1.76 13.13
CA LYS A 354 5.23 2.25 13.23
C LYS A 354 6.18 1.07 13.20
N PRO A 355 7.38 1.21 12.61
CA PRO A 355 8.42 0.18 12.73
C PRO A 355 8.78 -0.04 14.20
N VAL A 356 8.99 -1.30 14.58
CA VAL A 356 9.41 -1.70 15.94
C VAL A 356 10.79 -2.36 15.86
N PRO A 357 11.64 -2.25 16.91
CA PRO A 357 12.95 -2.89 16.94
C PRO A 357 12.83 -4.41 16.81
N ALA A 358 13.69 -4.98 15.97
CA ALA A 358 13.69 -6.40 15.70
C ALA A 358 15.05 -6.86 15.17
N ARG A 359 15.28 -8.18 15.25
CA ARG A 359 16.42 -8.88 14.64
C ARG A 359 15.92 -9.74 13.49
N PHE A 360 16.64 -9.75 12.40
CA PHE A 360 16.39 -10.61 11.24
C PHE A 360 17.38 -11.78 11.20
N ASP A 361 16.84 -12.98 11.11
CA ASP A 361 17.62 -14.21 10.92
C ASP A 361 17.26 -14.82 9.55
N PRO A 362 18.18 -14.81 8.57
CA PRO A 362 17.92 -15.34 7.23
C PRO A 362 17.91 -16.86 7.17
N ARG A 363 18.30 -17.56 8.24
CA ARG A 363 18.47 -19.02 8.29
C ARG A 363 17.84 -19.62 9.53
N SER A 364 16.56 -19.44 9.73
CA SER A 364 15.85 -19.93 10.90
C SER A 364 15.25 -21.32 10.65
N GLY A 365 15.81 -22.36 11.31
CA GLY A 365 15.22 -23.70 11.39
C GLY A 365 15.62 -24.69 10.30
N SER A 366 15.17 -25.95 10.45
CA SER A 366 15.50 -27.11 9.59
C SER A 366 14.87 -27.10 8.20
N GLY A 367 14.26 -26.01 7.77
CA GLY A 367 13.69 -25.80 6.44
C GLY A 367 13.83 -24.34 6.06
N ALA A 368 14.75 -24.02 5.21
CA ALA A 368 15.08 -22.82 4.42
C ALA A 368 14.21 -21.55 4.52
N GLY A 369 13.60 -21.19 5.67
CA GLY A 369 12.83 -19.97 5.88
C GLY A 369 13.58 -18.96 6.75
N ALA A 370 13.39 -17.66 6.48
CA ALA A 370 13.88 -16.60 7.35
C ALA A 370 12.94 -16.35 8.52
N SER A 371 13.41 -15.68 9.57
CA SER A 371 12.55 -15.22 10.67
C SER A 371 12.89 -13.81 11.14
N VAL A 372 11.88 -13.18 11.72
CA VAL A 372 12.01 -11.92 12.45
C VAL A 372 11.71 -12.17 13.91
N HIS A 373 12.60 -11.70 14.78
CA HIS A 373 12.43 -11.74 16.24
C HIS A 373 12.23 -10.32 16.74
N PHE A 374 11.10 -10.06 17.41
CA PHE A 374 10.80 -8.75 17.97
C PHE A 374 11.52 -8.57 19.30
N ASP A 375 12.13 -7.41 19.54
CA ASP A 375 12.79 -7.11 20.82
C ASP A 375 11.81 -7.05 22.00
N ARG A 376 10.55 -6.69 21.68
CA ARG A 376 9.41 -6.76 22.59
C ARG A 376 8.25 -7.42 21.86
N PRO A 377 7.37 -8.14 22.57
CA PRO A 377 6.21 -8.76 21.93
C PRO A 377 5.39 -7.76 21.10
N GLU A 378 5.13 -8.11 19.85
CA GLU A 378 4.35 -7.28 18.92
C GLU A 378 2.93 -7.84 18.79
N TYR A 379 1.95 -6.96 18.54
CA TYR A 379 0.53 -7.30 18.48
C TYR A 379 -0.04 -7.15 17.07
N GLY A 380 -0.99 -8.03 16.73
CA GLY A 380 -1.66 -7.99 15.43
C GLY A 380 -0.73 -8.41 14.28
N VAL A 381 0.22 -9.27 14.57
CA VAL A 381 1.03 -9.96 13.57
C VAL A 381 0.20 -11.13 13.03
N ALA A 382 -0.04 -11.17 11.73
CA ALA A 382 -0.94 -12.14 11.13
C ALA A 382 -0.32 -12.82 9.90
N PRO A 383 -0.54 -14.13 9.72
CA PRO A 383 -0.21 -14.81 8.47
C PRO A 383 -0.88 -14.16 7.26
N GLY A 384 -0.17 -14.08 6.14
CA GLY A 384 -0.60 -13.37 4.92
C GLY A 384 -0.24 -11.89 4.88
N GLN A 385 0.11 -11.27 6.01
CA GLN A 385 0.72 -9.93 6.06
C GLN A 385 2.21 -9.99 5.68
N ALA A 386 2.81 -8.84 5.40
CA ALA A 386 4.24 -8.73 5.18
C ALA A 386 4.97 -8.27 6.46
N ALA A 387 6.20 -8.72 6.64
CA ALA A 387 7.15 -8.11 7.54
C ALA A 387 8.22 -7.41 6.70
N VAL A 388 8.28 -6.08 6.81
CA VAL A 388 9.20 -5.24 6.04
C VAL A 388 10.25 -4.66 6.98
N LEU A 389 11.52 -4.89 6.65
CA LEU A 389 12.66 -4.53 7.48
C LEU A 389 13.31 -3.24 7.00
N TYR A 390 13.74 -2.45 7.98
CA TYR A 390 14.32 -1.12 7.77
C TYR A 390 15.60 -0.93 8.59
N ASP A 391 16.54 -0.21 8.00
CA ASP A 391 17.65 0.45 8.70
C ASP A 391 17.41 1.97 8.59
N GLY A 392 16.97 2.59 9.67
CA GLY A 392 16.46 3.95 9.63
C GLY A 392 15.32 4.12 8.62
N ASP A 393 15.54 4.90 7.57
CA ASP A 393 14.60 5.12 6.47
C ASP A 393 14.81 4.16 5.29
N ARG A 394 15.92 3.44 5.23
CA ARG A 394 16.24 2.51 4.16
C ARG A 394 15.43 1.21 4.32
N VAL A 395 14.77 0.78 3.26
CA VAL A 395 14.14 -0.54 3.18
C VAL A 395 15.22 -1.56 2.85
N LEU A 396 15.43 -2.52 3.75
CA LEU A 396 16.38 -3.62 3.53
C LEU A 396 15.74 -4.81 2.81
N GLY A 397 14.42 -4.91 2.86
CA GLY A 397 13.66 -5.99 2.27
C GLY A 397 12.51 -6.44 3.14
N GLY A 398 12.09 -7.69 2.97
CA GLY A 398 11.00 -8.27 3.74
C GLY A 398 10.55 -9.59 3.18
N GLY A 399 9.50 -10.15 3.78
CA GLY A 399 8.88 -11.39 3.35
C GLY A 399 7.44 -11.49 3.82
N TRP A 400 6.76 -12.52 3.37
CA TRP A 400 5.38 -12.81 3.77
C TRP A 400 5.39 -13.59 5.08
N ILE A 401 4.61 -13.15 6.06
CA ILE A 401 4.45 -13.86 7.33
C ILE A 401 3.67 -15.14 7.06
N SER A 402 4.31 -16.28 7.24
CA SER A 402 3.68 -17.62 7.13
C SER A 402 3.23 -18.16 8.46
N GLU A 403 4.01 -17.95 9.51
CA GLU A 403 3.74 -18.43 10.85
C GLU A 403 4.13 -17.40 11.91
N THR A 404 3.47 -17.47 13.06
CA THR A 404 3.79 -16.62 14.22
C THR A 404 4.04 -17.48 15.45
N VAL A 405 5.00 -17.06 16.30
CA VAL A 405 5.28 -17.70 17.58
C VAL A 405 4.82 -16.76 18.68
N ALA A 406 3.85 -17.21 19.47
CA ALA A 406 3.32 -16.45 20.59
C ALA A 406 4.43 -16.11 21.61
N ALA A 407 4.34 -14.96 22.23
CA ALA A 407 5.16 -14.64 23.40
C ALA A 407 4.64 -15.44 24.60
N GLU A 408 5.56 -16.04 25.37
CA GLU A 408 5.24 -16.55 26.69
C GLU A 408 4.96 -15.34 27.58
N LEU A 409 3.73 -15.20 28.03
CA LEU A 409 3.37 -14.18 29.00
C LEU A 409 3.81 -14.71 30.38
N GLU A 410 4.68 -13.97 31.06
CA GLU A 410 4.90 -14.21 32.48
C GLU A 410 3.54 -14.11 33.19
N PRO A 411 3.23 -15.08 34.08
CA PRO A 411 2.02 -14.98 34.90
C PRO A 411 2.09 -13.71 35.74
N ALA A 412 1.01 -12.90 35.67
CA ALA A 412 0.87 -11.65 36.40
C ALA A 412 0.84 -11.87 37.92
#